data_69f5f01e41c9ad08c4fb2a1a7c281a08
#
_entry.id   69f5f01e41c9ad08c4fb2a1a7c281a08
#
_cell.length_a   1.000
_cell.length_b   1.000
_cell.length_c   1.000
_cell.angle_alpha   90.00
_cell.angle_beta   90.00
_cell.angle_gamma   90.00
#
_symmetry.space_group_name_H-M   'P 1'
#
loop_
_entity.id
_entity.type
_entity.pdbx_description
1 polymer ?
#
loop_
_entity_poly.entity_id
_entity_poly.type
_entity_poly.pdbx_seq_one_letter_code
_entity_poly.pdbx_strand_id
1 'polypeptide(L)'
;IPFLRTRGLKVSSMVELSRDKLLLSLYSVGLNVYDLNTGKLTPFIIKDAQANYREFFYGNPPNLYAMGGGHFLIMGIDVYDYDFNRDTFTKFLSVSGGSMADMRVCGSYEDVLYAYNSESIFVIQPSNYKVSRIPLSQNDFTINTAAFGENLVWIGAQDGLYWHDMNTGITRKYESNLFERVTHLHFDRAGDLWIAADNTLFKKSEGRVEIIGENEGVGANEIRYGIEINSGDEPYLFLGGTKGMLRIRTDDSQVFGEEYEHPLNLNNVSIDGRNVVPDRGTISLTSKYSQFRLSIGLSLMDPFEKTAYRYEIKGKSDYTIESYDDYILLPALKEGTYDISVSYFKNSGIWSEPSRILTLKVLPPWYRTPLF
;
A
#
# COMPACT_ATOMS: atom_id res chain seq x y z
N ILE A 1 -23.81 -14.81 -7.35
CA ILE A 1 -24.03 -15.41 -6.02
C ILE A 1 -25.38 -14.88 -5.57
N PRO A 2 -26.43 -15.74 -5.44
CA PRO A 2 -27.67 -15.31 -4.84
C PRO A 2 -27.32 -14.81 -3.43
N PHE A 3 -27.62 -13.56 -3.18
CA PHE A 3 -27.30 -12.82 -1.96
C PHE A 3 -27.47 -13.71 -0.73
N LEU A 4 -26.38 -13.90 0.04
CA LEU A 4 -26.44 -14.32 1.42
C LEU A 4 -27.36 -13.32 2.17
N ARG A 5 -28.65 -13.59 2.21
CA ARG A 5 -29.59 -12.91 3.11
C ARG A 5 -29.32 -13.36 4.55
N THR A 6 -28.08 -13.23 4.96
CA THR A 6 -27.64 -13.39 6.32
C THR A 6 -27.89 -12.06 7.01
N ARG A 7 -28.99 -11.95 7.71
CA ARG A 7 -29.36 -10.76 8.51
C ARG A 7 -28.16 -10.37 9.39
N GLY A 8 -27.32 -9.42 8.89
CA GLY A 8 -26.24 -8.84 9.66
C GLY A 8 -24.99 -9.72 9.92
N LEU A 9 -24.86 -10.90 9.31
CA LEU A 9 -23.64 -11.70 9.44
C LEU A 9 -22.52 -11.06 8.62
N LYS A 10 -21.38 -10.77 9.27
CA LYS A 10 -20.17 -10.28 8.63
C LYS A 10 -19.24 -11.45 8.33
N VAL A 11 -18.80 -11.57 7.09
CA VAL A 11 -17.78 -12.53 6.67
C VAL A 11 -16.41 -11.90 6.94
N SER A 12 -15.54 -12.59 7.67
CA SER A 12 -14.15 -12.21 7.88
C SER A 12 -13.25 -12.76 6.79
N SER A 13 -13.43 -14.04 6.48
CA SER A 13 -12.60 -14.74 5.52
C SER A 13 -13.39 -15.87 4.87
N MET A 14 -13.00 -16.28 3.64
CA MET A 14 -13.61 -17.39 2.96
C MET A 14 -12.58 -18.12 2.09
N VAL A 15 -12.79 -19.44 1.94
CA VAL A 15 -12.06 -20.28 1.00
C VAL A 15 -13.00 -21.27 0.31
N GLU A 16 -12.66 -21.67 -0.90
CA GLU A 16 -13.37 -22.72 -1.61
C GLU A 16 -12.96 -24.09 -1.04
N LEU A 17 -13.91 -24.84 -0.47
CA LEU A 17 -13.69 -26.22 -0.03
C LEU A 17 -13.78 -27.21 -1.18
N SER A 18 -14.74 -26.97 -2.07
CA SER A 18 -14.97 -27.73 -3.27
C SER A 18 -15.72 -26.86 -4.27
N ARG A 19 -15.86 -27.32 -5.52
CA ARG A 19 -16.58 -26.61 -6.60
C ARG A 19 -17.94 -26.00 -6.17
N ASP A 20 -18.62 -26.63 -5.23
CA ASP A 20 -19.98 -26.26 -4.81
C ASP A 20 -20.07 -25.77 -3.36
N LYS A 21 -18.95 -25.71 -2.63
CA LYS A 21 -18.96 -25.36 -1.20
C LYS A 21 -17.86 -24.36 -0.83
N LEU A 22 -18.25 -23.37 -0.04
CA LEU A 22 -17.33 -22.40 0.56
C LEU A 22 -17.25 -22.62 2.07
N LEU A 23 -16.05 -22.59 2.62
CA LEU A 23 -15.85 -22.43 4.05
C LEU A 23 -15.79 -20.93 4.37
N LEU A 24 -16.70 -20.50 5.24
CA LEU A 24 -16.82 -19.11 5.66
C LEU A 24 -16.43 -18.98 7.11
N SER A 25 -15.62 -17.98 7.43
CA SER A 25 -15.35 -17.52 8.78
C SER A 25 -16.22 -16.30 9.06
N LEU A 26 -17.13 -16.43 10.02
CA LEU A 26 -18.17 -15.43 10.28
C LEU A 26 -17.99 -14.81 11.68
N TYR A 27 -18.13 -13.48 11.78
CA TYR A 27 -18.13 -12.81 13.07
C TYR A 27 -19.29 -13.33 13.94
N SER A 28 -19.01 -13.61 15.20
CA SER A 28 -19.95 -14.07 16.23
C SER A 28 -20.60 -15.43 15.98
N VAL A 29 -20.30 -16.11 14.86
CA VAL A 29 -20.92 -17.41 14.50
C VAL A 29 -19.84 -18.48 14.29
N GLY A 30 -18.59 -18.08 13.95
CA GLY A 30 -17.48 -18.99 13.69
C GLY A 30 -17.48 -19.56 12.28
N LEU A 31 -16.94 -20.77 12.14
CA LEU A 31 -16.80 -21.44 10.85
C LEU A 31 -18.11 -22.06 10.37
N ASN A 32 -18.46 -21.82 9.11
CA ASN A 32 -19.66 -22.36 8.47
C ASN A 32 -19.38 -22.78 7.04
N VAL A 33 -20.09 -23.79 6.56
CA VAL A 33 -20.08 -24.20 5.16
C VAL A 33 -21.28 -23.61 4.45
N TYR A 34 -21.03 -22.92 3.35
CA TYR A 34 -22.06 -22.43 2.46
C TYR A 34 -22.10 -23.27 1.20
N ASP A 35 -23.25 -23.86 0.93
CA ASP A 35 -23.50 -24.67 -0.28
C ASP A 35 -24.03 -23.76 -1.40
N LEU A 36 -23.30 -23.67 -2.49
CA LEU A 36 -23.59 -22.79 -3.64
C LEU A 36 -24.84 -23.20 -4.41
N ASN A 37 -25.17 -24.52 -4.42
CA ASN A 37 -26.31 -25.04 -5.15
C ASN A 37 -27.63 -24.81 -4.40
N THR A 38 -27.60 -25.02 -3.09
CA THR A 38 -28.80 -24.93 -2.25
C THR A 38 -28.99 -23.58 -1.56
N GLY A 39 -27.92 -22.75 -1.52
CA GLY A 39 -27.90 -21.49 -0.78
C GLY A 39 -27.95 -21.67 0.74
N LYS A 40 -27.70 -22.88 1.24
CA LYS A 40 -27.79 -23.24 2.66
C LYS A 40 -26.47 -22.98 3.39
N LEU A 41 -26.57 -22.35 4.54
CA LEU A 41 -25.47 -22.16 5.48
C LEU A 41 -25.60 -23.19 6.61
N THR A 42 -24.54 -23.97 6.86
CA THR A 42 -24.50 -24.98 7.92
C THR A 42 -23.24 -24.79 8.77
N PRO A 43 -23.32 -24.97 10.11
CA PRO A 43 -22.13 -24.94 10.95
C PRO A 43 -21.08 -25.95 10.48
N PHE A 44 -19.82 -25.52 10.45
CA PHE A 44 -18.69 -26.41 10.19
C PHE A 44 -18.39 -27.18 11.48
N ILE A 45 -18.61 -28.49 11.46
CA ILE A 45 -18.46 -29.35 12.64
C ILE A 45 -17.08 -30.01 12.55
N ILE A 46 -16.21 -29.66 13.49
CA ILE A 46 -14.90 -30.28 13.66
C ILE A 46 -15.10 -31.55 14.49
N LYS A 47 -14.72 -32.69 13.93
CA LYS A 47 -14.85 -34.01 14.61
C LYS A 47 -13.63 -34.37 15.45
N ASP A 48 -12.49 -33.67 15.16
CA ASP A 48 -11.25 -33.93 15.89
C ASP A 48 -11.27 -33.28 17.29
N ALA A 49 -11.16 -34.13 18.32
CA ALA A 49 -11.14 -33.70 19.71
C ALA A 49 -9.89 -32.88 20.13
N GLN A 50 -8.84 -32.85 19.29
CA GLN A 50 -7.62 -32.10 19.59
C GLN A 50 -7.73 -30.62 19.24
N ALA A 51 -8.66 -30.24 18.36
CA ALA A 51 -8.89 -28.85 18.03
C ALA A 51 -9.68 -28.16 19.15
N ASN A 52 -9.22 -27.00 19.58
CA ASN A 52 -9.88 -26.23 20.64
C ASN A 52 -11.09 -25.48 20.07
N TYR A 53 -12.26 -26.12 20.06
CA TYR A 53 -13.50 -25.62 19.47
C TYR A 53 -13.87 -24.20 19.88
N ARG A 54 -13.53 -23.78 21.11
CA ARG A 54 -13.88 -22.46 21.61
C ARG A 54 -13.15 -21.34 20.89
N GLU A 55 -11.96 -21.59 20.38
CA GLU A 55 -11.15 -20.61 19.65
C GLU A 55 -11.74 -20.28 18.29
N PHE A 56 -12.48 -21.21 17.67
CA PHE A 56 -13.09 -20.99 16.36
C PHE A 56 -14.50 -20.38 16.42
N PHE A 57 -15.10 -20.33 17.60
CA PHE A 57 -16.51 -19.94 17.74
C PHE A 57 -16.72 -18.66 18.57
N TYR A 58 -15.77 -18.26 19.43
CA TYR A 58 -15.93 -17.13 20.34
C TYR A 58 -14.72 -16.20 20.26
N GLY A 59 -14.93 -15.01 19.72
CA GLY A 59 -13.89 -14.00 19.59
C GLY A 59 -13.73 -13.51 18.16
N ASN A 60 -12.53 -13.14 17.79
CA ASN A 60 -12.20 -12.80 16.41
C ASN A 60 -12.27 -14.05 15.52
N PRO A 61 -13.02 -14.00 14.41
CA PRO A 61 -13.12 -15.14 13.52
C PRO A 61 -11.75 -15.42 12.88
N PRO A 62 -11.33 -16.70 12.74
CA PRO A 62 -10.05 -17.04 12.16
C PRO A 62 -9.98 -16.62 10.70
N ASN A 63 -8.79 -16.27 10.24
CA ASN A 63 -8.52 -16.11 8.81
C ASN A 63 -8.28 -17.49 8.17
N LEU A 64 -8.69 -17.62 6.91
CA LEU A 64 -8.62 -18.84 6.14
C LEU A 64 -7.69 -18.66 4.96
N TYR A 65 -6.93 -19.70 4.61
CA TYR A 65 -6.09 -19.72 3.42
C TYR A 65 -6.07 -21.13 2.82
N ALA A 66 -6.31 -21.24 1.51
CA ALA A 66 -6.25 -22.51 0.80
C ALA A 66 -4.81 -22.79 0.34
N MET A 67 -4.22 -23.90 0.81
CA MET A 67 -2.87 -24.33 0.41
C MET A 67 -2.87 -25.20 -0.85
N GLY A 68 -4.05 -25.64 -1.29
CA GLY A 68 -4.20 -26.61 -2.39
C GLY A 68 -4.25 -28.05 -1.88
N GLY A 69 -4.56 -29.01 -2.79
CA GLY A 69 -4.62 -30.43 -2.46
C GLY A 69 -5.67 -30.83 -1.41
N GLY A 70 -6.59 -29.96 -1.07
CA GLY A 70 -7.58 -30.15 0.01
C GLY A 70 -7.09 -29.71 1.39
N HIS A 71 -5.98 -29.01 1.49
CA HIS A 71 -5.41 -28.45 2.71
C HIS A 71 -5.75 -26.98 2.89
N PHE A 72 -6.14 -26.60 4.11
CA PHE A 72 -6.54 -25.24 4.45
C PHE A 72 -5.90 -24.81 5.77
N LEU A 73 -5.27 -23.63 5.78
CA LEU A 73 -4.87 -22.98 7.02
C LEU A 73 -6.07 -22.31 7.68
N ILE A 74 -6.22 -22.55 8.96
CA ILE A 74 -7.16 -21.88 9.85
C ILE A 74 -6.33 -21.13 10.88
N MET A 75 -6.29 -19.79 10.77
CA MET A 75 -5.40 -18.93 11.53
C MET A 75 -6.21 -18.10 12.52
N GLY A 76 -6.25 -18.54 13.77
CA GLY A 76 -6.83 -17.85 14.91
C GLY A 76 -5.76 -17.49 15.94
N ILE A 77 -6.02 -17.81 17.22
CA ILE A 77 -4.99 -17.72 18.29
C ILE A 77 -3.84 -18.67 17.99
N ASP A 78 -4.18 -19.85 17.49
CA ASP A 78 -3.26 -20.86 16.97
C ASP A 78 -3.46 -21.01 15.46
N VAL A 79 -2.51 -21.69 14.80
CA VAL A 79 -2.56 -22.04 13.38
C VAL A 79 -2.76 -23.53 13.23
N TYR A 80 -3.69 -23.91 12.38
CA TYR A 80 -4.01 -25.31 12.09
C TYR A 80 -4.00 -25.55 10.57
N ASP A 81 -3.50 -26.72 10.16
CA ASP A 81 -3.76 -27.29 8.86
C ASP A 81 -4.99 -28.19 8.96
N TYR A 82 -6.01 -27.91 8.17
CA TYR A 82 -7.17 -28.78 8.01
C TYR A 82 -7.07 -29.52 6.68
N ASP A 83 -6.93 -30.87 6.76
CA ASP A 83 -7.03 -31.77 5.61
C ASP A 83 -8.50 -32.14 5.38
N PHE A 84 -9.11 -31.53 4.37
CA PHE A 84 -10.52 -31.76 4.01
C PHE A 84 -10.79 -33.22 3.56
N ASN A 85 -9.81 -33.86 2.93
CA ASN A 85 -9.98 -35.23 2.42
C ASN A 85 -10.02 -36.27 3.54
N ARG A 86 -9.26 -35.98 4.63
CA ARG A 86 -9.16 -36.86 5.81
C ARG A 86 -10.03 -36.43 6.97
N ASP A 87 -10.57 -35.23 6.92
CA ASP A 87 -11.31 -34.55 8.02
C ASP A 87 -10.46 -34.49 9.32
N THR A 88 -9.19 -34.09 9.18
CA THR A 88 -8.22 -34.04 10.28
C THR A 88 -7.58 -32.66 10.42
N PHE A 89 -7.20 -32.31 11.66
CA PHE A 89 -6.52 -31.07 12.02
C PHE A 89 -5.12 -31.36 12.55
N THR A 90 -4.14 -30.62 12.05
CA THR A 90 -2.77 -30.64 12.59
C THR A 90 -2.40 -29.23 13.08
N LYS A 91 -2.08 -29.11 14.36
CA LYS A 91 -1.66 -27.84 14.97
C LYS A 91 -0.21 -27.53 14.61
N PHE A 92 0.05 -26.29 14.21
CA PHE A 92 1.41 -25.78 14.03
C PHE A 92 2.05 -25.42 15.38
N LEU A 93 3.34 -25.69 15.51
CA LEU A 93 4.14 -25.30 16.64
C LEU A 93 4.66 -23.88 16.46
N SER A 94 4.31 -22.98 17.39
CA SER A 94 4.94 -21.66 17.45
C SER A 94 6.35 -21.78 18.01
N VAL A 95 7.34 -21.34 17.22
CA VAL A 95 8.77 -21.38 17.61
C VAL A 95 9.20 -20.09 18.33
N SER A 96 8.43 -19.01 18.14
CA SER A 96 8.71 -17.70 18.75
C SER A 96 7.47 -17.15 19.43
N GLY A 97 7.59 -16.64 20.63
CA GLY A 97 6.48 -16.03 21.38
C GLY A 97 5.85 -14.86 20.63
N GLY A 98 4.64 -14.52 21.01
CA GLY A 98 3.83 -13.43 20.46
C GLY A 98 2.45 -13.90 20.03
N SER A 99 1.53 -12.96 19.86
CA SER A 99 0.18 -13.25 19.38
C SER A 99 0.20 -13.61 17.89
N MET A 100 -0.42 -14.73 17.54
CA MET A 100 -0.69 -15.14 16.15
C MET A 100 -2.09 -14.75 15.70
N ALA A 101 -2.85 -14.05 16.55
CA ALA A 101 -4.20 -13.61 16.21
C ALA A 101 -4.19 -12.69 15.00
N ASP A 102 -5.27 -12.75 14.22
CA ASP A 102 -5.49 -11.93 13.01
C ASP A 102 -4.45 -12.10 11.89
N MET A 103 -3.69 -13.20 11.91
CA MET A 103 -2.72 -13.49 10.85
C MET A 103 -3.40 -13.62 9.48
N ARG A 104 -2.74 -13.09 8.45
CA ARG A 104 -3.13 -13.20 7.03
C ARG A 104 -1.94 -13.61 6.21
N VAL A 105 -2.12 -14.54 5.29
CA VAL A 105 -1.07 -14.90 4.33
C VAL A 105 -0.90 -13.76 3.33
N CYS A 106 0.33 -13.39 3.05
CA CYS A 106 0.70 -12.31 2.15
C CYS A 106 1.54 -12.77 0.95
N GLY A 107 1.86 -14.06 0.87
CA GLY A 107 2.56 -14.65 -0.24
C GLY A 107 3.20 -15.99 0.12
N SER A 108 3.80 -16.62 -0.88
CA SER A 108 4.50 -17.88 -0.73
C SER A 108 5.74 -17.93 -1.62
N TYR A 109 6.73 -18.69 -1.19
CA TYR A 109 7.90 -19.01 -1.99
C TYR A 109 8.32 -20.43 -1.67
N GLU A 110 8.45 -21.27 -2.71
CA GLU A 110 8.61 -22.72 -2.57
C GLU A 110 7.51 -23.30 -1.66
N ASP A 111 7.88 -24.05 -0.60
CA ASP A 111 6.95 -24.65 0.36
C ASP A 111 6.77 -23.79 1.63
N VAL A 112 7.10 -22.50 1.57
CA VAL A 112 7.03 -21.57 2.70
C VAL A 112 5.97 -20.53 2.44
N LEU A 113 5.13 -20.26 3.45
CA LEU A 113 4.15 -19.19 3.42
C LEU A 113 4.61 -18.05 4.31
N TYR A 114 4.38 -16.83 3.84
CA TYR A 114 4.60 -15.60 4.59
C TYR A 114 3.27 -15.03 5.02
N ALA A 115 3.19 -14.64 6.29
CA ALA A 115 1.98 -14.10 6.87
C ALA A 115 2.30 -12.88 7.73
N TYR A 116 1.29 -12.08 8.04
CA TYR A 116 1.42 -10.91 8.88
C TYR A 116 0.18 -10.73 9.76
N ASN A 117 0.36 -9.99 10.84
CA ASN A 117 -0.68 -9.32 11.60
C ASN A 117 -0.29 -7.85 11.81
N SER A 118 -1.02 -7.11 12.64
CA SER A 118 -0.73 -5.69 12.88
C SER A 118 0.65 -5.38 13.48
N GLU A 119 1.33 -6.37 14.04
CA GLU A 119 2.58 -6.18 14.82
C GLU A 119 3.78 -6.91 14.21
N SER A 120 3.56 -7.93 13.39
CA SER A 120 4.62 -8.88 13.04
C SER A 120 4.45 -9.53 11.69
N ILE A 121 5.56 -9.96 11.13
CA ILE A 121 5.63 -10.86 9.99
C ILE A 121 5.96 -12.27 10.49
N PHE A 122 5.43 -13.28 9.85
CA PHE A 122 5.60 -14.68 10.20
C PHE A 122 6.00 -15.51 8.99
N VAL A 123 6.77 -16.56 9.26
CA VAL A 123 7.08 -17.64 8.33
C VAL A 123 6.33 -18.87 8.79
N ILE A 124 5.50 -19.43 7.91
CA ILE A 124 4.76 -20.67 8.13
C ILE A 124 5.39 -21.72 7.25
N GLN A 125 5.81 -22.83 7.85
CA GLN A 125 6.42 -23.98 7.17
C GLN A 125 5.48 -25.18 7.25
N PRO A 126 4.64 -25.43 6.23
CA PRO A 126 3.70 -26.56 6.23
C PRO A 126 4.37 -27.91 6.35
N SER A 127 5.54 -28.10 5.73
CA SER A 127 6.28 -29.38 5.72
C SER A 127 6.67 -29.90 7.09
N ASN A 128 6.83 -29.04 8.08
CA ASN A 128 7.22 -29.40 9.46
C ASN A 128 6.29 -28.85 10.53
N TYR A 129 5.18 -28.24 10.12
CA TYR A 129 4.15 -27.65 11.00
C TYR A 129 4.72 -26.62 11.98
N LYS A 130 5.56 -25.71 11.51
CA LYS A 130 6.17 -24.63 12.32
C LYS A 130 5.74 -23.26 11.86
N VAL A 131 5.57 -22.38 12.85
CA VAL A 131 5.39 -20.93 12.65
C VAL A 131 6.48 -20.19 13.41
N SER A 132 7.18 -19.32 12.72
CA SER A 132 8.24 -18.47 13.27
C SER A 132 7.94 -17.00 13.03
N ARG A 133 8.26 -16.16 14.00
CA ARG A 133 8.16 -14.69 13.86
C ARG A 133 9.47 -14.15 13.26
N ILE A 134 9.35 -13.22 12.32
CA ILE A 134 10.49 -12.47 11.78
C ILE A 134 10.72 -11.24 12.65
N PRO A 135 11.92 -11.05 13.20
CA PRO A 135 12.27 -9.81 13.89
C PRO A 135 12.44 -8.69 12.84
N LEU A 136 11.65 -7.64 12.96
CA LEU A 136 11.82 -6.43 12.15
C LEU A 136 12.84 -5.52 12.84
N SER A 137 13.77 -4.94 12.08
CA SER A 137 14.79 -4.02 12.60
C SER A 137 14.23 -2.63 12.96
N GLN A 138 13.05 -2.30 12.44
CA GLN A 138 12.27 -1.12 12.81
C GLN A 138 10.85 -1.59 13.14
N ASN A 139 10.34 -1.26 14.33
CA ASN A 139 9.06 -1.73 14.86
C ASN A 139 8.12 -0.60 15.28
N ASP A 140 8.41 0.66 14.91
CA ASP A 140 7.64 1.81 15.39
C ASP A 140 6.38 2.09 14.55
N PHE A 141 5.97 1.13 13.72
CA PHE A 141 4.79 1.25 12.87
C PHE A 141 3.81 0.07 13.04
N THR A 142 2.54 0.33 12.76
CA THR A 142 1.51 -0.71 12.68
C THR A 142 1.37 -1.22 11.26
N ILE A 143 1.40 -2.53 11.08
CA ILE A 143 1.25 -3.18 9.78
C ILE A 143 -0.24 -3.18 9.40
N ASN A 144 -0.60 -2.47 8.35
CA ASN A 144 -1.95 -2.50 7.78
C ASN A 144 -2.11 -3.66 6.80
N THR A 145 -1.05 -3.92 6.01
CA THR A 145 -1.01 -4.92 4.95
C THR A 145 0.41 -5.34 4.67
N ALA A 146 0.58 -6.52 4.09
CA ALA A 146 1.88 -6.94 3.56
C ALA A 146 1.70 -7.75 2.28
N ALA A 147 2.74 -7.79 1.46
CA ALA A 147 2.85 -8.65 0.27
C ALA A 147 4.28 -9.17 0.16
N PHE A 148 4.44 -10.45 -0.22
CA PHE A 148 5.74 -11.09 -0.40
C PHE A 148 6.02 -11.26 -1.89
N GLY A 149 7.20 -10.84 -2.33
CA GLY A 149 7.73 -11.03 -3.68
C GLY A 149 9.20 -10.68 -3.75
N GLU A 150 9.95 -11.30 -4.65
CA GLU A 150 11.37 -11.02 -4.90
C GLU A 150 12.30 -11.10 -3.66
N ASN A 151 12.05 -12.05 -2.75
CA ASN A 151 12.72 -12.17 -1.45
C ASN A 151 12.53 -10.97 -0.50
N LEU A 152 11.60 -10.10 -0.80
CA LEU A 152 11.20 -8.97 0.02
C LEU A 152 9.80 -9.17 0.59
N VAL A 153 9.60 -8.77 1.83
CA VAL A 153 8.26 -8.54 2.37
C VAL A 153 8.00 -7.04 2.30
N TRP A 154 7.11 -6.63 1.40
CA TRP A 154 6.61 -5.27 1.35
C TRP A 154 5.57 -5.08 2.43
N ILE A 155 5.66 -3.99 3.17
CA ILE A 155 4.85 -3.72 4.35
C ILE A 155 4.20 -2.35 4.18
N GLY A 156 2.88 -2.33 4.14
CA GLY A 156 2.09 -1.10 4.16
C GLY A 156 1.73 -0.72 5.58
N ALA A 157 2.06 0.50 5.95
CA ALA A 157 1.81 1.06 7.27
C ALA A 157 0.98 2.34 7.22
N GLN A 158 0.65 2.88 8.41
CA GLN A 158 -0.08 4.13 8.54
C GLN A 158 0.72 5.36 8.08
N ASP A 159 2.04 5.26 8.09
CA ASP A 159 2.98 6.33 7.79
C ASP A 159 3.82 6.07 6.54
N GLY A 160 3.46 5.07 5.73
CA GLY A 160 4.10 4.82 4.45
C GLY A 160 4.29 3.36 4.06
N LEU A 161 5.15 3.17 3.08
CA LEU A 161 5.55 1.87 2.55
C LEU A 161 6.93 1.50 3.07
N TYR A 162 7.10 0.24 3.48
CA TYR A 162 8.37 -0.32 3.93
C TYR A 162 8.66 -1.61 3.17
N TRP A 163 9.90 -2.06 3.23
CA TRP A 163 10.30 -3.38 2.77
C TRP A 163 11.26 -4.03 3.75
N HIS A 164 11.16 -5.33 3.91
CA HIS A 164 12.03 -6.16 4.72
C HIS A 164 12.72 -7.18 3.82
N ASP A 165 14.03 -7.15 3.78
CA ASP A 165 14.85 -8.10 3.00
C ASP A 165 15.06 -9.37 3.82
N MET A 166 14.56 -10.47 3.29
CA MET A 166 14.61 -11.79 3.94
C MET A 166 16.02 -12.36 4.04
N ASN A 167 16.96 -11.90 3.20
CA ASN A 167 18.34 -12.38 3.20
C ASN A 167 19.20 -11.65 4.24
N THR A 168 19.01 -10.34 4.36
CA THR A 168 19.80 -9.48 5.25
C THR A 168 19.14 -9.22 6.60
N GLY A 169 17.84 -9.46 6.72
CA GLY A 169 17.04 -9.14 7.90
C GLY A 169 16.84 -7.64 8.15
N ILE A 170 17.09 -6.80 7.14
CA ILE A 170 17.01 -5.35 7.27
C ILE A 170 15.64 -4.87 6.83
N THR A 171 14.98 -4.05 7.65
CA THR A 171 13.76 -3.32 7.30
C THR A 171 14.11 -1.87 6.97
N ARG A 172 13.57 -1.33 5.88
CA ARG A 172 13.74 0.06 5.48
C ARG A 172 12.43 0.67 5.02
N LYS A 173 12.26 1.97 5.27
CA LYS A 173 11.20 2.75 4.67
C LYS A 173 11.50 2.98 3.19
N TYR A 174 10.50 2.85 2.34
CA TYR A 174 10.60 3.24 0.94
C TYR A 174 10.63 4.77 0.87
N GLU A 175 11.71 5.31 0.31
CA GLU A 175 11.96 6.75 0.26
C GLU A 175 11.08 7.44 -0.79
N SER A 176 9.80 7.60 -0.47
CA SER A 176 8.86 8.36 -1.29
C SER A 176 7.73 8.86 -0.40
N ASN A 177 7.36 10.12 -0.57
CA ASN A 177 6.20 10.72 0.10
C ASN A 177 4.88 10.46 -0.65
N LEU A 178 4.90 9.63 -1.71
CA LEU A 178 3.71 9.24 -2.46
C LEU A 178 2.78 8.32 -1.67
N PHE A 179 3.29 7.64 -0.64
CA PHE A 179 2.56 6.63 0.12
C PHE A 179 2.45 7.06 1.58
N GLU A 180 1.47 7.91 1.92
CA GLU A 180 1.29 8.32 3.33
C GLU A 180 0.65 7.19 4.14
N ARG A 181 -0.49 6.64 3.70
CA ARG A 181 -1.19 5.56 4.38
C ARG A 181 -1.48 4.42 3.42
N VAL A 182 -0.70 3.36 3.51
CA VAL A 182 -0.88 2.19 2.67
C VAL A 182 -1.93 1.26 3.29
N THR A 183 -2.97 0.96 2.54
CA THR A 183 -4.12 0.16 3.00
C THR A 183 -4.18 -1.24 2.40
N HIS A 184 -3.60 -1.44 1.21
CA HIS A 184 -3.53 -2.75 0.56
C HIS A 184 -2.30 -2.87 -0.33
N LEU A 185 -1.73 -4.08 -0.35
CA LEU A 185 -0.63 -4.48 -1.22
C LEU A 185 -0.98 -5.81 -1.89
N HIS A 186 -0.65 -5.94 -3.17
CA HIS A 186 -0.84 -7.18 -3.93
C HIS A 186 0.20 -7.29 -5.04
N PHE A 187 0.84 -8.45 -5.16
CA PHE A 187 1.63 -8.79 -6.34
C PHE A 187 0.74 -9.47 -7.37
N ASP A 188 0.76 -8.97 -8.59
CA ASP A 188 0.14 -9.67 -9.71
C ASP A 188 1.06 -10.77 -10.24
N ARG A 189 0.57 -11.56 -11.21
CA ARG A 189 1.34 -12.67 -11.81
C ARG A 189 2.52 -12.22 -12.64
N ALA A 190 2.51 -10.99 -13.12
CA ALA A 190 3.64 -10.41 -13.82
C ALA A 190 4.78 -10.02 -12.86
N GLY A 191 4.51 -10.00 -11.55
CA GLY A 191 5.44 -9.59 -10.52
C GLY A 191 5.36 -8.09 -10.20
N ASP A 192 4.36 -7.38 -10.75
CA ASP A 192 4.15 -5.97 -10.43
C ASP A 192 3.44 -5.82 -9.09
N LEU A 193 3.90 -4.87 -8.28
CA LEU A 193 3.31 -4.57 -6.97
C LEU A 193 2.23 -3.49 -7.08
N TRP A 194 1.00 -3.87 -6.78
CA TRP A 194 -0.14 -2.96 -6.66
C TRP A 194 -0.21 -2.41 -5.24
N ILE A 195 -0.27 -1.09 -5.11
CA ILE A 195 -0.22 -0.36 -3.84
C ILE A 195 -1.45 0.53 -3.76
N ALA A 196 -2.33 0.28 -2.79
CA ALA A 196 -3.41 1.20 -2.48
C ALA A 196 -3.00 2.09 -1.30
N ALA A 197 -2.91 3.39 -1.53
CA ALA A 197 -2.56 4.39 -0.53
C ALA A 197 -3.38 5.66 -0.74
N ASP A 198 -3.86 6.27 0.34
CA ASP A 198 -4.54 7.58 0.34
C ASP A 198 -5.66 7.73 -0.70
N ASN A 199 -6.47 6.67 -0.87
CA ASN A 199 -7.52 6.54 -1.89
C ASN A 199 -7.03 6.55 -3.34
N THR A 200 -5.74 6.35 -3.56
CA THR A 200 -5.10 6.24 -4.86
C THR A 200 -4.54 4.84 -5.02
N LEU A 201 -4.56 4.32 -6.23
CA LEU A 201 -3.97 3.06 -6.59
C LEU A 201 -2.71 3.31 -7.40
N PHE A 202 -1.65 2.59 -7.07
CA PHE A 202 -0.37 2.65 -7.77
C PHE A 202 -0.02 1.25 -8.26
N LYS A 203 0.63 1.18 -9.41
CA LYS A 203 1.27 -0.02 -9.93
C LYS A 203 2.77 0.21 -9.99
N LYS A 204 3.53 -0.54 -9.20
CA LYS A 204 4.99 -0.50 -9.18
C LYS A 204 5.53 -1.69 -9.97
N SER A 205 6.11 -1.40 -11.12
CA SER A 205 6.89 -2.31 -11.94
C SER A 205 8.39 -2.05 -11.75
N GLU A 206 9.24 -2.78 -12.47
CA GLU A 206 10.69 -2.58 -12.41
C GLU A 206 11.07 -1.14 -12.79
N GLY A 207 11.53 -0.37 -11.79
CA GLY A 207 11.97 1.02 -11.97
C GLY A 207 10.88 2.07 -12.21
N ARG A 208 9.59 1.69 -12.22
CA ARG A 208 8.45 2.58 -12.49
C ARG A 208 7.38 2.46 -11.42
N VAL A 209 6.69 3.57 -11.13
CA VAL A 209 5.47 3.61 -10.32
C VAL A 209 4.42 4.37 -11.12
N GLU A 210 3.37 3.71 -11.53
CA GLU A 210 2.25 4.29 -12.27
C GLU A 210 1.13 4.66 -11.28
N ILE A 211 0.48 5.81 -11.50
CA ILE A 211 -0.68 6.24 -10.72
C ILE A 211 -1.94 5.87 -11.50
N ILE A 212 -2.87 5.19 -10.83
CA ILE A 212 -4.18 4.86 -11.36
C ILE A 212 -5.19 5.68 -10.57
N GLY A 213 -5.70 6.73 -11.18
CA GLY A 213 -6.45 7.78 -10.50
C GLY A 213 -7.96 7.62 -10.57
N GLU A 214 -8.65 8.76 -10.33
CA GLU A 214 -10.12 8.81 -10.34
C GLU A 214 -10.70 8.56 -11.73
N ASN A 215 -10.00 8.95 -12.79
CA ASN A 215 -10.44 8.77 -14.16
C ASN A 215 -10.55 7.31 -14.58
N GLU A 216 -9.71 6.45 -14.01
CA GLU A 216 -9.74 5.00 -14.17
C GLU A 216 -10.75 4.32 -13.21
N GLY A 217 -11.56 5.11 -12.50
CA GLY A 217 -12.64 4.62 -11.64
C GLY A 217 -12.23 4.27 -10.22
N VAL A 218 -11.01 4.57 -9.80
CA VAL A 218 -10.52 4.29 -8.43
C VAL A 218 -11.21 5.18 -7.39
N GLY A 219 -11.59 6.39 -7.77
CA GLY A 219 -12.17 7.50 -7.01
C GLY A 219 -12.51 7.29 -5.55
N ALA A 220 -11.80 7.95 -4.65
CA ALA A 220 -12.04 8.04 -3.19
C ALA A 220 -12.45 6.72 -2.51
N ASN A 221 -11.96 5.56 -3.00
CA ASN A 221 -12.29 4.23 -2.52
C ASN A 221 -11.12 3.69 -1.68
N GLU A 222 -11.29 3.59 -0.38
CA GLU A 222 -10.29 2.97 0.49
C GLU A 222 -10.26 1.46 0.22
N ILE A 223 -9.31 1.02 -0.61
CA ILE A 223 -9.12 -0.38 -1.00
C ILE A 223 -8.48 -1.12 0.19
N ARG A 224 -9.05 -2.25 0.54
CA ARG A 224 -8.61 -3.06 1.69
C ARG A 224 -8.32 -4.51 1.34
N TYR A 225 -8.81 -5.00 0.21
CA TYR A 225 -8.69 -6.39 -0.21
C TYR A 225 -8.46 -6.46 -1.70
N GLY A 226 -7.66 -7.43 -2.14
CA GLY A 226 -7.45 -7.71 -3.54
C GLY A 226 -7.24 -9.20 -3.81
N ILE A 227 -7.66 -9.63 -4.97
CA ILE A 227 -7.42 -10.98 -5.47
C ILE A 227 -7.31 -10.96 -6.99
N GLU A 228 -6.32 -11.65 -7.53
CA GLU A 228 -6.19 -11.84 -8.96
C GLU A 228 -6.85 -13.16 -9.39
N ILE A 229 -7.72 -13.09 -10.40
CA ILE A 229 -8.47 -14.22 -10.93
C ILE A 229 -8.37 -14.21 -12.46
N ASN A 230 -8.14 -15.36 -13.07
CA ASN A 230 -8.28 -15.49 -14.51
C ASN A 230 -9.76 -15.64 -14.92
N SER A 231 -10.17 -14.86 -15.89
CA SER A 231 -11.44 -15.02 -16.59
C SER A 231 -11.14 -15.46 -18.04
N GLY A 232 -11.14 -16.76 -18.27
CA GLY A 232 -10.55 -17.32 -19.49
C GLY A 232 -9.01 -17.20 -19.44
N ASP A 233 -8.42 -16.63 -20.48
CA ASP A 233 -6.98 -16.39 -20.57
C ASP A 233 -6.55 -15.01 -20.07
N GLU A 234 -7.52 -14.17 -19.66
CA GLU A 234 -7.27 -12.80 -19.21
C GLU A 234 -7.15 -12.73 -17.69
N PRO A 235 -6.06 -12.15 -17.14
CA PRO A 235 -5.89 -11.94 -15.72
C PRO A 235 -6.60 -10.64 -15.28
N TYR A 236 -7.40 -10.73 -14.22
CA TYR A 236 -8.08 -9.60 -13.61
C TYR A 236 -7.76 -9.50 -12.13
N LEU A 237 -7.34 -8.32 -11.70
CA LEU A 237 -7.25 -7.95 -10.30
C LEU A 237 -8.58 -7.36 -9.84
N PHE A 238 -9.20 -7.99 -8.85
CA PHE A 238 -10.39 -7.50 -8.17
C PHE A 238 -9.98 -6.84 -6.86
N LEU A 239 -10.29 -5.56 -6.70
CA LEU A 239 -9.96 -4.77 -5.52
C LEU A 239 -11.24 -4.34 -4.82
N GLY A 240 -11.42 -4.78 -3.58
CA GLY A 240 -12.57 -4.44 -2.74
C GLY A 240 -12.27 -3.28 -1.80
N GLY A 241 -13.16 -2.31 -1.75
CA GLY A 241 -13.01 -1.14 -0.90
C GLY A 241 -14.32 -0.67 -0.30
N THR A 242 -14.29 0.50 0.34
CA THR A 242 -15.42 1.08 1.08
C THR A 242 -16.58 1.50 0.20
N LYS A 243 -16.34 1.78 -1.08
CA LYS A 243 -17.35 2.24 -2.05
C LYS A 243 -17.69 1.21 -3.12
N GLY A 244 -17.17 -0.01 -3.00
CA GLY A 244 -17.46 -1.08 -3.96
C GLY A 244 -16.23 -1.85 -4.36
N MET A 245 -16.27 -2.42 -5.56
CA MET A 245 -15.23 -3.28 -6.10
C MET A 245 -14.77 -2.74 -7.45
N LEU A 246 -13.46 -2.70 -7.64
CA LEU A 246 -12.79 -2.42 -8.91
C LEU A 246 -12.40 -3.74 -9.56
N ARG A 247 -12.46 -3.81 -10.89
CA ARG A 247 -11.92 -4.89 -11.70
C ARG A 247 -10.95 -4.31 -12.71
N ILE A 248 -9.70 -4.70 -12.64
CA ILE A 248 -8.62 -4.17 -13.46
C ILE A 248 -7.99 -5.34 -14.21
N ARG A 249 -7.73 -5.20 -15.49
CA ARG A 249 -6.92 -6.14 -16.28
C ARG A 249 -5.44 -5.90 -15.97
N THR A 250 -4.72 -6.94 -15.55
CA THR A 250 -3.31 -6.80 -15.13
C THR A 250 -2.32 -6.96 -16.29
N ASP A 251 -2.75 -7.57 -17.40
CA ASP A 251 -1.96 -7.72 -18.62
C ASP A 251 -2.12 -6.55 -19.61
N ASP A 252 -3.03 -5.62 -19.32
CA ASP A 252 -3.23 -4.44 -20.16
C ASP A 252 -2.06 -3.48 -19.90
N SER A 253 -1.06 -3.56 -20.78
CA SER A 253 -0.05 -2.51 -20.91
C SER A 253 -0.71 -1.32 -21.60
N GLN A 254 -1.69 -0.68 -20.95
CA GLN A 254 -2.20 0.58 -21.45
C GLN A 254 -1.01 1.53 -21.51
N VAL A 255 -0.54 1.72 -22.71
CA VAL A 255 0.22 2.89 -23.08
C VAL A 255 -0.74 4.05 -22.83
N PHE A 256 -0.67 4.61 -21.61
CA PHE A 256 -1.32 5.88 -21.33
C PHE A 256 -0.83 6.83 -22.41
N GLY A 257 -1.78 7.41 -23.14
CA GLY A 257 -1.66 8.08 -24.42
C GLY A 257 -0.35 8.84 -24.68
N GLU A 258 -0.17 9.34 -25.90
CA GLU A 258 1.03 10.06 -26.30
C GLU A 258 1.51 11.01 -25.21
N GLU A 259 2.77 10.85 -24.84
CA GLU A 259 3.42 11.57 -23.73
C GLU A 259 3.56 13.06 -24.10
N TYR A 260 2.56 13.85 -23.76
CA TYR A 260 2.65 15.30 -23.89
C TYR A 260 3.47 15.86 -22.72
N GLU A 261 4.53 16.62 -23.05
CA GLU A 261 5.20 17.44 -22.05
C GLU A 261 4.32 18.64 -21.68
N HIS A 262 3.83 18.65 -20.45
CA HIS A 262 3.06 19.78 -19.95
C HIS A 262 4.01 20.84 -19.37
N PRO A 263 3.90 22.09 -19.80
CA PRO A 263 4.73 23.15 -19.27
C PRO A 263 4.38 23.45 -17.81
N LEU A 264 5.40 23.43 -16.95
CA LEU A 264 5.29 23.91 -15.58
C LEU A 264 5.43 25.43 -15.54
N ASN A 265 4.47 26.10 -14.94
CA ASN A 265 4.45 27.54 -14.78
C ASN A 265 4.48 27.95 -13.32
N LEU A 266 5.14 29.06 -13.02
CA LEU A 266 5.05 29.70 -11.72
C LEU A 266 3.70 30.43 -11.63
N ASN A 267 2.82 30.00 -10.71
CA ASN A 267 1.53 30.64 -10.50
C ASN A 267 1.63 31.79 -9.49
N ASN A 268 2.24 31.53 -8.35
CA ASN A 268 2.33 32.53 -7.29
C ASN A 268 3.52 32.27 -6.36
N VAL A 269 4.07 33.34 -5.83
CA VAL A 269 5.00 33.31 -4.70
C VAL A 269 4.49 34.24 -3.61
N SER A 270 4.47 33.76 -2.39
CA SER A 270 4.17 34.63 -1.24
C SER A 270 5.18 34.45 -0.10
N ILE A 271 5.43 35.56 0.60
CA ILE A 271 6.35 35.66 1.73
C ILE A 271 5.55 36.19 2.89
N ASP A 272 5.47 35.44 3.98
CA ASP A 272 4.65 35.76 5.15
C ASP A 272 3.23 36.21 4.76
N GLY A 273 2.63 35.50 3.78
CA GLY A 273 1.28 35.75 3.25
C GLY A 273 1.16 36.93 2.28
N ARG A 274 2.24 37.60 1.90
CA ARG A 274 2.23 38.69 0.91
C ARG A 274 2.75 38.19 -0.44
N ASN A 275 1.99 38.41 -1.50
CA ASN A 275 2.41 38.06 -2.85
C ASN A 275 3.62 38.89 -3.30
N VAL A 276 4.57 38.22 -3.94
CA VAL A 276 5.80 38.80 -4.47
C VAL A 276 5.97 38.37 -5.93
N VAL A 277 6.29 39.32 -6.79
CA VAL A 277 6.57 39.09 -8.17
C VAL A 277 8.07 38.89 -8.39
N PRO A 278 8.54 37.79 -8.97
CA PRO A 278 9.96 37.58 -9.28
C PRO A 278 10.46 38.62 -10.31
N ASP A 279 11.62 39.18 -10.07
CA ASP A 279 12.32 39.94 -11.10
C ASP A 279 13.21 39.01 -11.91
N ARG A 280 12.88 38.83 -13.19
CA ARG A 280 13.56 37.91 -14.12
C ARG A 280 13.80 36.50 -13.53
N GLY A 281 12.76 35.93 -12.88
CA GLY A 281 12.84 34.61 -12.28
C GLY A 281 13.66 34.56 -10.98
N THR A 282 13.95 35.72 -10.35
CA THR A 282 14.70 35.80 -9.11
C THR A 282 13.91 36.57 -8.06
N ILE A 283 13.93 36.09 -6.82
CA ILE A 283 13.42 36.83 -5.64
C ILE A 283 14.57 37.03 -4.67
N SER A 284 14.75 38.28 -4.23
CA SER A 284 15.73 38.60 -3.21
C SER A 284 15.01 38.91 -1.89
N LEU A 285 15.38 38.20 -0.83
CA LEU A 285 14.80 38.31 0.50
C LEU A 285 15.86 38.76 1.51
N THR A 286 15.42 39.51 2.51
CA THR A 286 16.21 39.70 3.73
C THR A 286 16.00 38.47 4.63
N SER A 287 16.95 38.15 5.50
CA SER A 287 16.91 37.02 6.43
C SER A 287 15.78 37.06 7.50
N LYS A 288 14.87 38.01 7.42
CA LYS A 288 13.79 38.26 8.41
C LYS A 288 12.41 37.82 7.90
N TYR A 289 12.27 36.72 7.21
CA TYR A 289 10.97 36.15 6.88
C TYR A 289 10.78 34.84 7.64
N SER A 290 9.51 34.41 7.82
CA SER A 290 9.16 33.22 8.56
C SER A 290 8.78 32.08 7.62
N GLN A 291 8.08 32.40 6.53
CA GLN A 291 7.53 31.42 5.61
C GLN A 291 7.63 31.89 4.16
N PHE A 292 8.04 30.99 3.30
CA PHE A 292 8.04 31.16 1.85
C PHE A 292 7.10 30.14 1.24
N ARG A 293 6.12 30.58 0.45
CA ARG A 293 5.22 29.72 -0.32
C ARG A 293 5.44 29.90 -1.81
N LEU A 294 5.63 28.80 -2.51
CA LEU A 294 5.72 28.72 -3.95
C LEU A 294 4.54 27.88 -4.46
N SER A 295 3.74 28.42 -5.38
CA SER A 295 2.70 27.68 -6.09
C SER A 295 3.02 27.60 -7.58
N ILE A 296 2.86 26.42 -8.14
CA ILE A 296 3.07 26.13 -9.55
C ILE A 296 1.75 25.83 -10.25
N GLY A 297 1.74 25.90 -11.57
CA GLY A 297 0.63 25.44 -12.40
C GLY A 297 1.18 24.46 -13.43
N LEU A 298 0.50 23.35 -13.57
CA LEU A 298 0.67 22.39 -14.64
C LEU A 298 -0.56 22.47 -15.53
N SER A 299 -0.36 22.70 -16.82
CA SER A 299 -1.48 22.71 -17.80
C SER A 299 -1.86 21.27 -18.11
N LEU A 300 -2.69 20.66 -17.28
CA LEU A 300 -3.29 19.35 -17.54
C LEU A 300 -4.49 19.48 -18.46
N MET A 301 -4.70 18.51 -19.34
CA MET A 301 -5.91 18.45 -20.17
C MET A 301 -7.14 18.08 -19.34
N ASP A 302 -6.93 17.33 -18.24
CA ASP A 302 -7.96 16.95 -17.29
C ASP A 302 -7.75 17.66 -15.94
N PRO A 303 -8.66 18.56 -15.51
CA PRO A 303 -8.52 19.27 -14.24
C PRO A 303 -8.69 18.38 -13.00
N PHE A 304 -9.13 17.12 -13.16
CA PHE A 304 -9.27 16.14 -12.07
C PHE A 304 -8.10 15.17 -11.97
N GLU A 305 -7.15 15.27 -12.89
CA GLU A 305 -5.94 14.42 -12.86
C GLU A 305 -5.04 14.84 -11.71
N LYS A 306 -4.87 13.93 -10.74
CA LYS A 306 -3.91 14.12 -9.65
C LYS A 306 -2.53 13.72 -10.11
N THR A 307 -1.60 14.65 -10.04
CA THR A 307 -0.20 14.37 -10.31
C THR A 307 0.64 14.66 -9.07
N ALA A 308 1.76 13.94 -8.94
CA ALA A 308 2.73 14.23 -7.90
C ALA A 308 3.79 15.19 -8.43
N TYR A 309 4.28 16.04 -7.55
CA TYR A 309 5.34 17.01 -7.83
C TYR A 309 6.56 16.71 -6.98
N ARG A 310 7.73 16.85 -7.58
CA ARG A 310 9.01 16.79 -6.88
C ARG A 310 9.66 18.15 -6.98
N TYR A 311 9.83 18.78 -5.83
CA TYR A 311 10.49 20.08 -5.67
C TYR A 311 11.94 19.86 -5.24
N GLU A 312 12.89 20.27 -6.06
CA GLU A 312 14.31 20.25 -5.74
C GLU A 312 14.78 21.65 -5.45
N ILE A 313 15.29 21.89 -4.26
CA ILE A 313 15.87 23.16 -3.81
C ILE A 313 17.36 22.93 -3.65
N LYS A 314 18.15 23.46 -4.58
CA LYS A 314 19.61 23.30 -4.60
C LYS A 314 20.30 24.61 -4.19
N GLY A 315 21.24 24.53 -3.24
CA GLY A 315 21.94 25.71 -2.74
C GLY A 315 22.90 25.38 -1.60
N LYS A 316 22.87 26.20 -0.54
CA LYS A 316 23.71 25.99 0.64
C LYS A 316 23.34 24.71 1.42
N SER A 317 22.13 24.25 1.28
CA SER A 317 21.61 22.96 1.73
C SER A 317 20.62 22.51 0.68
N ASP A 318 20.72 21.25 0.28
CA ASP A 318 19.84 20.66 -0.73
C ASP A 318 18.67 19.98 -0.04
N TYR A 319 17.47 20.18 -0.60
CA TYR A 319 16.22 19.59 -0.14
C TYR A 319 15.47 19.01 -1.34
N THR A 320 14.84 17.87 -1.14
CA THR A 320 13.88 17.31 -2.09
C THR A 320 12.57 17.05 -1.35
N ILE A 321 11.46 17.55 -1.91
CA ILE A 321 10.12 17.38 -1.35
C ILE A 321 9.24 16.80 -2.45
N GLU A 322 8.57 15.69 -2.17
CA GLU A 322 7.54 15.12 -3.03
C GLU A 322 6.17 15.35 -2.40
N SER A 323 5.19 15.80 -3.18
CA SER A 323 3.85 16.11 -2.72
C SER A 323 2.85 16.03 -3.88
N TYR A 324 1.57 15.82 -3.56
CA TYR A 324 0.46 15.99 -4.50
C TYR A 324 -0.06 17.43 -4.58
N ASP A 325 0.42 18.30 -3.68
CA ASP A 325 0.06 19.71 -3.70
C ASP A 325 0.85 20.45 -4.78
N ASP A 326 0.18 21.33 -5.50
CA ASP A 326 0.75 22.26 -6.48
C ASP A 326 1.53 23.42 -5.83
N TYR A 327 1.81 23.32 -4.54
CA TYR A 327 2.58 24.30 -3.78
C TYR A 327 3.48 23.64 -2.73
N ILE A 328 4.54 24.37 -2.36
CA ILE A 328 5.36 24.06 -1.19
C ILE A 328 5.41 25.23 -0.21
N LEU A 329 5.59 24.88 1.06
CA LEU A 329 5.88 25.81 2.15
C LEU A 329 7.30 25.55 2.65
N LEU A 330 8.17 26.52 2.51
CA LEU A 330 9.52 26.45 3.04
C LEU A 330 9.65 27.36 4.26
N PRO A 331 10.29 26.88 5.33
CA PRO A 331 10.67 27.73 6.46
C PRO A 331 11.74 28.73 6.01
N ALA A 332 12.10 29.67 6.87
CA ALA A 332 13.18 30.61 6.62
C ALA A 332 14.50 29.86 6.33
N LEU A 333 15.02 30.04 5.13
CA LEU A 333 16.30 29.47 4.70
C LEU A 333 17.47 30.33 5.18
N LYS A 334 18.63 29.71 5.31
CA LYS A 334 19.88 30.43 5.62
C LYS A 334 20.29 31.37 4.47
N GLU A 335 21.13 32.34 4.76
CA GLU A 335 21.75 33.25 3.76
C GLU A 335 22.39 32.44 2.64
N GLY A 336 22.07 32.74 1.39
CA GLY A 336 22.58 32.04 0.21
C GLY A 336 21.68 32.19 -1.01
N THR A 337 22.09 31.57 -2.09
CA THR A 337 21.30 31.46 -3.32
C THR A 337 20.79 30.03 -3.43
N TYR A 338 19.52 29.88 -3.76
CA TYR A 338 18.84 28.58 -3.92
C TYR A 338 18.13 28.56 -5.27
N ASP A 339 18.41 27.56 -6.06
CA ASP A 339 17.68 27.28 -7.31
C ASP A 339 16.59 26.27 -7.01
N ILE A 340 15.36 26.60 -7.38
CA ILE A 340 14.18 25.77 -7.18
C ILE A 340 13.76 25.25 -8.53
N SER A 341 13.81 23.92 -8.69
CA SER A 341 13.35 23.17 -9.86
C SER A 341 12.20 22.27 -9.45
N VAL A 342 11.30 22.00 -10.38
CA VAL A 342 10.16 21.13 -10.17
C VAL A 342 10.06 20.13 -11.30
N SER A 343 9.82 18.87 -10.95
CA SER A 343 9.41 17.81 -11.84
C SER A 343 7.98 17.38 -11.48
N TYR A 344 7.21 16.94 -12.44
CA TYR A 344 5.93 16.28 -12.19
C TYR A 344 5.97 14.82 -12.59
N PHE A 345 5.14 14.01 -11.96
CA PHE A 345 5.06 12.59 -12.23
C PHE A 345 4.14 12.38 -13.44
N LYS A 346 4.69 11.86 -14.53
CA LYS A 346 3.97 11.63 -15.77
C LYS A 346 3.10 10.38 -15.68
N ASN A 347 2.05 10.29 -16.50
CA ASN A 347 1.20 9.10 -16.60
C ASN A 347 1.97 7.86 -17.08
N SER A 348 3.08 8.07 -17.80
CA SER A 348 4.04 7.01 -18.17
C SER A 348 4.79 6.39 -16.99
N GLY A 349 4.58 6.88 -15.76
CA GLY A 349 5.22 6.36 -14.57
C GLY A 349 6.65 6.82 -14.34
N ILE A 350 7.08 7.87 -15.03
CA ILE A 350 8.40 8.49 -14.86
C ILE A 350 8.27 9.97 -14.49
N TRP A 351 9.26 10.49 -13.80
CA TRP A 351 9.34 11.93 -13.54
C TRP A 351 9.70 12.71 -14.81
N SER A 352 9.08 13.87 -15.00
CA SER A 352 9.50 14.81 -16.04
C SER A 352 10.92 15.30 -15.77
N GLU A 353 11.58 15.85 -16.80
CA GLU A 353 12.82 16.58 -16.59
C GLU A 353 12.59 17.76 -15.61
N PRO A 354 13.53 18.04 -14.71
CA PRO A 354 13.40 19.15 -13.77
C PRO A 354 13.34 20.49 -14.48
N SER A 355 12.23 21.20 -14.36
CA SER A 355 12.08 22.57 -14.86
C SER A 355 12.47 23.56 -13.78
N ARG A 356 13.43 24.44 -14.08
CA ARG A 356 13.80 25.52 -13.15
C ARG A 356 12.68 26.55 -13.09
N ILE A 357 12.14 26.74 -11.91
CA ILE A 357 10.98 27.64 -11.68
C ILE A 357 11.43 28.99 -11.15
N LEU A 358 12.37 29.03 -10.19
CA LEU A 358 12.72 30.25 -9.47
C LEU A 358 14.13 30.16 -8.88
N THR A 359 14.80 31.32 -8.79
CA THR A 359 15.97 31.50 -7.95
C THR A 359 15.63 32.37 -6.74
N LEU A 360 15.90 31.86 -5.54
CA LEU A 360 15.71 32.56 -4.29
C LEU A 360 17.07 33.00 -3.73
N LYS A 361 17.26 34.30 -3.53
CA LYS A 361 18.45 34.88 -2.89
C LYS A 361 18.11 35.40 -1.51
N VAL A 362 18.62 34.74 -0.48
CA VAL A 362 18.49 35.18 0.90
C VAL A 362 19.71 35.99 1.26
N LEU A 363 19.51 37.30 1.37
CA LEU A 363 20.56 38.28 1.65
C LEU A 363 20.96 38.25 3.14
N PRO A 364 22.25 38.42 3.44
CA PRO A 364 22.69 38.59 4.82
C PRO A 364 22.08 39.84 5.45
N PRO A 365 21.95 39.90 6.78
CA PRO A 365 21.58 41.12 7.46
C PRO A 365 22.58 42.24 7.13
N TRP A 366 22.09 43.49 7.03
CA TRP A 366 22.88 44.63 6.62
C TRP A 366 24.21 44.82 7.39
N TYR A 367 24.23 44.44 8.69
CA TYR A 367 25.41 44.50 9.55
C TYR A 367 26.47 43.43 9.30
N ARG A 368 26.22 42.50 8.39
CA ARG A 368 27.16 41.45 7.93
C ARG A 368 27.62 41.67 6.49
N THR A 369 27.31 42.82 5.89
CA THR A 369 27.78 43.16 4.56
C THR A 369 29.18 43.74 4.61
N PRO A 370 30.04 43.57 3.57
CA PRO A 370 31.43 44.07 3.56
C PRO A 370 31.59 45.59 3.65
N LEU A 371 30.53 46.37 3.66
CA LEU A 371 30.51 47.83 3.83
C LEU A 371 30.40 48.25 5.31
N PHE A 372 30.36 47.30 6.21
CA PHE A 372 30.47 47.43 7.66
C PHE A 372 31.66 46.60 8.17
#